data_6510de3d47b2771f0254fe6337c8f538
#
_entry.id   6510de3d47b2771f0254fe6337c8f538
#
_cell.length_a   1.000
_cell.length_b   1.000
_cell.length_c   1.000
_cell.angle_alpha   90.00
_cell.angle_beta   90.00
_cell.angle_gamma   90.00
#
_symmetry.space_group_name_H-M   'P 1'
#
loop_
_entity.id
_entity.type
_entity.pdbx_description
1 polymer ?
#
loop_
_entity_poly.entity_id
_entity_poly.type
_entity_poly.pdbx_seq_one_letter_code
_entity_poly.pdbx_strand_id
1 'polypeptide(L)'
;MTGRPPTDAEPPLLIACALGIERFALRRGGRGGAAGEAGPRVVTLRTGMGPQAAERALAEALCKGSVTERSPVIASGFCAGLAPGMRPGDVVVAEATRGHHAAAPETPCRDNGPLLRALRERGLTVHSGLLCGSDHVVRGAERAELHAAGAVAVDMESAATLGAARAAGRRPVAAVRVVVDAPEHELVRIGTVRGGISAFRVLRSVLPVFHEWHRSLLLPWR
;
A
#
# COMPACT_ATOMS: atom_id res chain seq x y z
N MET A 1 -3.51 -22.99 36.18
CA MET A 1 -4.51 -21.99 35.71
C MET A 1 -3.84 -21.17 34.60
N THR A 2 -3.99 -21.61 33.38
CA THR A 2 -3.44 -20.93 32.19
C THR A 2 -4.47 -19.93 31.71
N GLY A 3 -4.26 -18.67 32.06
CA GLY A 3 -5.09 -17.57 31.60
C GLY A 3 -4.99 -17.41 30.07
N ARG A 4 -6.07 -17.76 29.38
CA ARG A 4 -6.26 -17.42 27.96
C ARG A 4 -6.19 -15.89 27.84
N PRO A 5 -5.33 -15.33 26.98
CA PRO A 5 -5.30 -13.88 26.79
C PRO A 5 -6.66 -13.39 26.30
N PRO A 6 -7.09 -12.17 26.64
CA PRO A 6 -8.36 -11.63 26.21
C PRO A 6 -8.43 -11.59 24.69
N THR A 7 -9.37 -12.35 24.12
CA THR A 7 -9.54 -12.62 22.69
C THR A 7 -10.30 -11.52 21.93
N ASP A 8 -10.57 -10.36 22.54
CA ASP A 8 -11.47 -9.35 22.00
C ASP A 8 -10.81 -8.02 21.61
N ALA A 9 -9.47 -7.92 21.66
CA ALA A 9 -8.81 -6.71 21.16
C ALA A 9 -8.78 -6.74 19.64
N GLU A 10 -9.30 -5.69 19.02
CA GLU A 10 -9.26 -5.47 17.58
C GLU A 10 -7.82 -5.62 17.04
N PRO A 11 -7.58 -6.49 16.03
CA PRO A 11 -6.23 -6.70 15.51
C PRO A 11 -5.71 -5.39 14.90
N PRO A 12 -4.47 -5.00 15.22
CA PRO A 12 -3.91 -3.75 14.72
C PRO A 12 -3.76 -3.77 13.18
N LEU A 13 -3.97 -2.63 12.55
CA LEU A 13 -3.67 -2.44 11.14
C LEU A 13 -2.16 -2.28 10.95
N LEU A 14 -1.54 -3.12 10.12
CA LEU A 14 -0.16 -2.95 9.71
C LEU A 14 -0.08 -2.16 8.39
N ILE A 15 0.62 -1.04 8.39
CA ILE A 15 0.93 -0.26 7.20
C ILE A 15 2.42 -0.39 6.90
N ALA A 16 2.76 -1.04 5.79
CA ALA A 16 4.13 -1.22 5.32
C ALA A 16 4.47 -0.16 4.28
N CYS A 17 5.62 0.50 4.43
CA CYS A 17 6.15 1.49 3.49
C CYS A 17 7.68 1.36 3.40
N ALA A 18 8.26 1.68 2.23
CA ALA A 18 9.69 1.49 1.98
C ALA A 18 10.56 2.57 2.60
N LEU A 19 10.18 3.83 2.41
CA LEU A 19 11.03 4.98 2.67
C LEU A 19 10.68 5.69 3.98
N GLY A 20 11.70 6.35 4.57
CA GLY A 20 11.50 7.18 5.75
C GLY A 20 10.53 8.34 5.51
N ILE A 21 10.55 8.94 4.30
CA ILE A 21 9.66 10.03 3.92
C ILE A 21 8.20 9.57 3.78
N GLU A 22 7.96 8.35 3.27
CA GLU A 22 6.62 7.75 3.20
C GLU A 22 6.07 7.50 4.59
N ARG A 23 6.88 6.89 5.47
CA ARG A 23 6.51 6.68 6.88
C ARG A 23 6.19 8.00 7.59
N PHE A 24 6.97 9.04 7.31
CA PHE A 24 6.72 10.36 7.87
C PHE A 24 5.40 10.97 7.37
N ALA A 25 5.10 10.84 6.06
CA ALA A 25 3.85 11.30 5.48
C ALA A 25 2.65 10.59 6.13
N LEU A 26 2.67 9.26 6.18
CA LEU A 26 1.63 8.44 6.78
C LEU A 26 1.39 8.76 8.26
N ARG A 27 2.46 8.91 9.07
CA ARG A 27 2.32 9.24 10.51
C ARG A 27 1.75 10.64 10.75
N ARG A 28 2.00 11.60 9.87
CA ARG A 28 1.44 12.96 10.00
C ARG A 28 -0.02 13.06 9.56
N GLY A 29 -0.47 12.16 8.68
CA GLY A 29 -1.87 12.08 8.26
C GLY A 29 -2.84 11.75 9.41
N GLY A 30 -2.37 11.05 10.46
CA GLY A 30 -3.19 10.67 11.60
C GLY A 30 -3.41 11.76 12.66
N ARG A 31 -2.74 12.91 12.57
CA ARG A 31 -2.83 13.97 13.59
C ARG A 31 -3.95 14.98 13.37
N GLY A 32 -4.77 14.82 12.32
CA GLY A 32 -5.85 15.74 11.95
C GLY A 32 -7.25 15.24 12.29
N GLY A 33 -7.42 14.09 12.92
CA GLY A 33 -8.72 13.59 13.39
C GLY A 33 -9.13 14.33 14.66
N ALA A 34 -10.43 14.66 14.78
CA ALA A 34 -11.00 15.29 15.97
C ALA A 34 -10.61 14.50 17.22
N ALA A 35 -10.14 15.21 18.24
CA ALA A 35 -9.81 14.64 19.54
C ALA A 35 -11.07 14.01 20.14
N GLY A 36 -11.17 12.67 20.18
CA GLY A 36 -12.29 12.00 20.83
C GLY A 36 -12.51 10.53 20.48
N GLU A 37 -12.18 10.09 19.27
CA GLU A 37 -12.27 8.67 18.95
C GLU A 37 -10.88 8.06 18.83
N ALA A 38 -10.55 7.13 19.71
CA ALA A 38 -9.35 6.31 19.58
C ALA A 38 -9.48 5.49 18.29
N GLY A 39 -8.84 5.96 17.20
CA GLY A 39 -8.78 5.22 15.95
C GLY A 39 -8.14 3.84 16.16
N PRO A 40 -8.32 2.91 15.20
CA PRO A 40 -7.75 1.58 15.32
C PRO A 40 -6.25 1.65 15.55
N ARG A 41 -5.71 0.72 16.33
CA ARG A 41 -4.28 0.64 16.58
C ARG A 41 -3.53 0.41 15.26
N VAL A 42 -2.67 1.35 14.88
CA VAL A 42 -1.87 1.27 13.64
C VAL A 42 -0.41 1.01 13.97
N VAL A 43 0.14 0.00 13.33
CA VAL A 43 1.58 -0.29 13.32
C VAL A 43 2.15 0.12 11.98
N THR A 44 3.06 1.09 11.95
CA THR A 44 3.73 1.52 10.70
C THR A 44 5.10 0.85 10.62
N LEU A 45 5.28 -0.02 9.64
CA LEU A 45 6.52 -0.74 9.36
C LEU A 45 7.27 -0.05 8.22
N ARG A 46 8.54 0.32 8.46
CA ARG A 46 9.46 0.70 7.38
C ARG A 46 10.18 -0.55 6.91
N THR A 47 9.96 -0.93 5.66
CA THR A 47 10.53 -2.16 5.08
C THR A 47 11.96 -1.97 4.55
N GLY A 48 12.32 -0.75 4.12
CA GLY A 48 13.45 -0.52 3.22
C GLY A 48 13.05 -0.77 1.77
N MET A 49 13.96 -0.50 0.84
CA MET A 49 13.73 -0.65 -0.59
C MET A 49 13.99 -2.08 -1.07
N GLY A 50 13.17 -2.53 -1.99
CA GLY A 50 13.28 -3.80 -2.71
C GLY A 50 12.59 -4.98 -2.02
N PRO A 51 12.34 -6.05 -2.79
CA PRO A 51 11.49 -7.16 -2.37
C PRO A 51 12.05 -7.93 -1.18
N GLN A 52 13.36 -8.23 -1.16
CA GLN A 52 13.97 -8.99 -0.06
C GLN A 52 13.97 -8.21 1.26
N ALA A 53 14.13 -6.87 1.21
CA ALA A 53 14.06 -6.03 2.40
C ALA A 53 12.63 -6.03 2.96
N ALA A 54 11.63 -5.96 2.08
CA ALA A 54 10.23 -5.99 2.44
C ALA A 54 9.82 -7.32 3.11
N GLU A 55 10.20 -8.44 2.55
CA GLU A 55 9.94 -9.77 3.12
C GLU A 55 10.56 -9.92 4.52
N ARG A 56 11.85 -9.58 4.66
CA ARG A 56 12.55 -9.67 5.96
C ARG A 56 11.90 -8.80 7.02
N ALA A 57 11.62 -7.54 6.69
CA ALA A 57 11.02 -6.60 7.63
C ALA A 57 9.65 -7.07 8.10
N LEU A 58 8.82 -7.62 7.19
CA LEU A 58 7.52 -8.17 7.54
C LEU A 58 7.65 -9.41 8.43
N ALA A 59 8.53 -10.37 8.08
CA ALA A 59 8.76 -11.55 8.88
C ALA A 59 9.18 -11.19 10.31
N GLU A 60 10.11 -10.25 10.47
CA GLU A 60 10.51 -9.74 11.78
C GLU A 60 9.36 -9.10 12.57
N ALA A 61 8.51 -8.30 11.90
CA ALA A 61 7.37 -7.67 12.56
C ALA A 61 6.35 -8.69 13.07
N LEU A 62 6.12 -9.76 12.32
CA LEU A 62 5.27 -10.87 12.71
C LEU A 62 5.86 -11.66 13.89
N CYS A 63 7.16 -11.95 13.87
CA CYS A 63 7.85 -12.66 14.96
C CYS A 63 7.86 -11.86 16.27
N LYS A 64 7.95 -10.52 16.21
CA LYS A 64 7.96 -9.64 17.39
C LYS A 64 6.60 -9.52 18.09
N GLY A 65 5.54 -10.11 17.56
CA GLY A 65 4.20 -10.11 18.15
C GLY A 65 3.52 -8.72 18.19
N SER A 66 4.08 -7.72 17.50
CA SER A 66 3.46 -6.39 17.38
C SER A 66 2.20 -6.39 16.53
N VAL A 67 2.06 -7.40 15.70
CA VAL A 67 0.90 -7.71 14.85
C VAL A 67 0.54 -9.19 15.01
N THR A 68 -0.72 -9.51 14.83
CA THR A 68 -1.24 -10.88 14.93
C THR A 68 -1.40 -11.51 13.55
N GLU A 69 -1.64 -12.82 13.49
CA GLU A 69 -1.96 -13.52 12.22
C GLU A 69 -3.21 -12.96 11.53
N ARG A 70 -4.08 -12.29 12.26
CA ARG A 70 -5.32 -11.69 11.77
C ARG A 70 -5.19 -10.20 11.42
N SER A 71 -4.06 -9.57 11.74
CA SER A 71 -3.82 -8.15 11.46
C SER A 71 -3.87 -7.87 9.97
N PRO A 72 -4.77 -6.99 9.49
CA PRO A 72 -4.77 -6.59 8.10
C PRO A 72 -3.47 -5.87 7.72
N VAL A 73 -3.05 -6.00 6.47
CA VAL A 73 -1.81 -5.41 5.97
C VAL A 73 -2.10 -4.53 4.76
N ILE A 74 -1.66 -3.28 4.81
CA ILE A 74 -1.64 -2.37 3.66
C ILE A 74 -0.18 -2.10 3.27
N ALA A 75 0.18 -2.40 2.01
CA ALA A 75 1.39 -1.87 1.39
C ALA A 75 1.07 -0.47 0.86
N SER A 76 1.75 0.55 1.37
CA SER A 76 1.51 1.94 0.97
C SER A 76 2.82 2.68 0.72
N GLY A 77 2.78 3.71 -0.11
CA GLY A 77 3.95 4.48 -0.51
C GLY A 77 3.83 4.94 -1.95
N PHE A 78 4.96 5.13 -2.61
CA PHE A 78 5.02 5.62 -3.98
C PHE A 78 5.12 4.49 -5.00
N CYS A 79 4.71 4.78 -6.24
CA CYS A 79 4.85 3.88 -7.39
C CYS A 79 5.11 4.68 -8.67
N ALA A 80 5.53 3.98 -9.72
CA ALA A 80 5.46 4.49 -11.08
C ALA A 80 4.15 4.04 -11.74
N GLY A 81 3.40 4.97 -12.30
CA GLY A 81 2.25 4.69 -13.15
C GLY A 81 2.70 4.19 -14.52
N LEU A 82 1.96 3.26 -15.11
CA LEU A 82 2.25 2.67 -16.40
C LEU A 82 1.22 3.02 -17.47
N ALA A 83 -0.04 3.27 -17.06
CA ALA A 83 -1.10 3.58 -17.98
C ALA A 83 -0.98 5.03 -18.51
N PRO A 84 -1.31 5.27 -19.80
CA PRO A 84 -1.37 6.62 -20.36
C PRO A 84 -2.30 7.53 -19.57
N GLY A 85 -1.96 8.81 -19.47
CA GLY A 85 -2.75 9.82 -18.78
C GLY A 85 -2.63 9.83 -17.25
N MET A 86 -1.92 8.88 -16.64
CA MET A 86 -1.60 8.93 -15.22
C MET A 86 -0.71 10.12 -14.87
N ARG A 87 -0.90 10.69 -13.69
CA ARG A 87 -0.16 11.88 -13.23
C ARG A 87 0.37 11.71 -11.81
N PRO A 88 1.49 12.37 -11.47
CA PRO A 88 1.95 12.45 -10.09
C PRO A 88 0.85 12.97 -9.15
N GLY A 89 0.57 12.21 -8.10
CA GLY A 89 -0.52 12.46 -7.17
C GLY A 89 -1.76 11.59 -7.40
N ASP A 90 -1.89 10.91 -8.54
CA ASP A 90 -2.92 9.89 -8.71
C ASP A 90 -2.69 8.73 -7.74
N VAL A 91 -3.76 8.04 -7.39
CA VAL A 91 -3.71 6.90 -6.46
C VAL A 91 -3.97 5.60 -7.23
N VAL A 92 -3.20 4.58 -6.92
CA VAL A 92 -3.41 3.21 -7.42
C VAL A 92 -3.87 2.35 -6.26
N VAL A 93 -5.04 1.72 -6.40
CA VAL A 93 -5.54 0.66 -5.51
C VAL A 93 -5.43 -0.65 -6.27
N ALA A 94 -4.52 -1.53 -5.83
CA ALA A 94 -4.29 -2.77 -6.55
C ALA A 94 -5.45 -3.76 -6.39
N GLU A 95 -5.87 -4.39 -7.48
CA GLU A 95 -6.76 -5.56 -7.47
C GLU A 95 -5.98 -6.83 -7.13
N ALA A 96 -4.73 -6.87 -7.58
CA ALA A 96 -3.76 -7.90 -7.24
C ALA A 96 -2.34 -7.30 -7.30
N THR A 97 -1.41 -7.95 -6.62
CA THR A 97 0.02 -7.69 -6.80
C THR A 97 0.70 -8.92 -7.36
N ARG A 98 1.69 -8.75 -8.25
CA ARG A 98 2.48 -9.82 -8.85
C ARG A 98 3.96 -9.45 -8.76
N GLY A 99 4.82 -10.41 -8.42
CA GLY A 99 6.27 -10.22 -8.38
C GLY A 99 6.86 -9.89 -9.76
N HIS A 100 8.15 -9.62 -9.80
CA HIS A 100 8.89 -9.19 -11.00
C HIS A 100 8.78 -10.18 -12.17
N HIS A 101 8.79 -11.47 -11.89
CA HIS A 101 8.70 -12.48 -12.94
C HIS A 101 7.25 -12.71 -13.38
N ALA A 102 7.02 -12.81 -14.70
CA ALA A 102 5.68 -13.02 -15.26
C ALA A 102 4.97 -14.27 -14.71
N ALA A 103 5.73 -15.30 -14.34
CA ALA A 103 5.22 -16.52 -13.72
C ALA A 103 5.07 -16.43 -12.19
N ALA A 104 5.39 -15.28 -11.57
CA ALA A 104 5.20 -15.11 -10.12
C ALA A 104 3.72 -15.18 -9.76
N PRO A 105 3.38 -15.83 -8.63
CA PRO A 105 2.00 -15.92 -8.19
C PRO A 105 1.43 -14.52 -7.90
N GLU A 106 0.18 -14.33 -8.28
CA GLU A 106 -0.55 -13.13 -7.91
C GLU A 106 -1.09 -13.24 -6.49
N THR A 107 -0.98 -12.14 -5.76
CA THR A 107 -1.63 -11.97 -4.46
C THR A 107 -2.87 -11.09 -4.64
N PRO A 108 -4.08 -11.66 -4.61
CA PRO A 108 -5.30 -10.89 -4.74
C PRO A 108 -5.50 -9.95 -3.56
N CYS A 109 -5.83 -8.70 -3.86
CA CYS A 109 -6.24 -7.67 -2.91
C CYS A 109 -7.77 -7.59 -2.92
N ARG A 110 -8.40 -8.35 -2.04
CA ARG A 110 -9.86 -8.39 -1.92
C ARG A 110 -10.35 -7.28 -0.99
N ASP A 111 -11.65 -6.98 -1.06
CA ASP A 111 -12.32 -6.00 -0.19
C ASP A 111 -11.84 -4.54 -0.38
N ASN A 112 -11.41 -4.21 -1.60
CA ASN A 112 -10.92 -2.88 -1.96
C ASN A 112 -12.03 -1.85 -2.22
N GLY A 113 -13.30 -2.27 -2.31
CA GLY A 113 -14.43 -1.38 -2.58
C GLY A 113 -14.51 -0.18 -1.64
N PRO A 114 -14.40 -0.36 -0.32
CA PRO A 114 -14.37 0.77 0.61
C PRO A 114 -13.20 1.73 0.38
N LEU A 115 -11.99 1.22 0.04
CA LEU A 115 -10.83 2.05 -0.29
C LEU A 115 -11.09 2.91 -1.52
N LEU A 116 -11.55 2.28 -2.60
CA LEU A 116 -11.85 2.96 -3.87
C LEU A 116 -12.88 4.08 -3.69
N ARG A 117 -13.98 3.77 -2.97
CA ARG A 117 -15.05 4.73 -2.69
C ARG A 117 -14.53 5.91 -1.88
N ALA A 118 -13.93 5.65 -0.74
CA ALA A 118 -13.48 6.68 0.18
C ALA A 118 -12.38 7.59 -0.41
N LEU A 119 -11.51 7.06 -1.28
CA LEU A 119 -10.51 7.86 -2.00
C LEU A 119 -11.18 8.78 -3.04
N ARG A 120 -12.14 8.25 -3.82
CA ARG A 120 -12.88 9.03 -4.82
C ARG A 120 -13.75 10.12 -4.20
N GLU A 121 -14.41 9.83 -3.08
CA GLU A 121 -15.22 10.81 -2.33
C GLU A 121 -14.37 11.98 -1.81
N ARG A 122 -13.05 11.76 -1.62
CA ARG A 122 -12.08 12.82 -1.29
C ARG A 122 -11.55 13.58 -2.51
N GLY A 123 -12.11 13.34 -3.69
CA GLY A 123 -11.74 14.03 -4.94
C GLY A 123 -10.40 13.55 -5.51
N LEU A 124 -9.89 12.39 -5.11
CA LEU A 124 -8.66 11.84 -5.66
C LEU A 124 -8.93 11.08 -6.97
N THR A 125 -8.03 11.21 -7.93
CA THR A 125 -8.01 10.37 -9.13
C THR A 125 -7.49 8.99 -8.74
N VAL A 126 -8.33 7.95 -8.92
CA VAL A 126 -8.03 6.59 -8.47
C VAL A 126 -8.09 5.62 -9.63
N HIS A 127 -6.97 4.95 -9.87
CA HIS A 127 -6.82 3.85 -10.81
C HIS A 127 -6.88 2.51 -10.05
N SER A 128 -7.38 1.47 -10.71
CA SER A 128 -7.42 0.11 -10.15
C SER A 128 -6.91 -0.88 -11.19
N GLY A 129 -6.23 -1.94 -10.74
CA GLY A 129 -5.71 -2.98 -11.60
C GLY A 129 -4.52 -3.71 -10.97
N LEU A 130 -3.75 -4.39 -11.82
CA LEU A 130 -2.56 -5.14 -11.42
C LEU A 130 -1.40 -4.20 -11.08
N LEU A 131 -0.84 -4.35 -9.88
CA LEU A 131 0.39 -3.70 -9.47
C LEU A 131 1.55 -4.71 -9.56
N CYS A 132 2.48 -4.48 -10.49
CA CYS A 132 3.67 -5.31 -10.63
C CYS A 132 4.75 -4.91 -9.63
N GLY A 133 5.46 -5.91 -9.11
CA GLY A 133 6.70 -5.73 -8.38
C GLY A 133 7.88 -5.64 -9.33
N SER A 134 8.95 -4.96 -8.91
CA SER A 134 10.25 -4.98 -9.58
C SER A 134 11.37 -5.03 -8.53
N ASP A 135 12.53 -5.54 -8.89
CA ASP A 135 13.73 -5.52 -8.06
C ASP A 135 14.66 -4.33 -8.41
N HIS A 136 14.29 -3.56 -9.41
CA HIS A 136 15.01 -2.36 -9.88
C HIS A 136 14.04 -1.25 -10.31
N VAL A 137 14.60 -0.09 -10.65
CA VAL A 137 13.82 1.06 -11.14
C VAL A 137 13.47 0.84 -12.62
N VAL A 138 12.22 0.56 -12.91
CA VAL A 138 11.69 0.32 -14.26
C VAL A 138 11.65 1.61 -15.09
N ARG A 139 12.20 1.57 -16.32
CA ARG A 139 12.30 2.74 -17.21
C ARG A 139 12.10 2.35 -18.68
N GLY A 140 11.82 3.36 -19.51
CA GLY A 140 11.80 3.23 -20.98
C GLY A 140 10.85 2.13 -21.46
N ALA A 141 11.35 1.27 -22.38
CA ALA A 141 10.55 0.22 -23.04
C ALA A 141 9.93 -0.78 -22.03
N GLU A 142 10.63 -1.09 -20.94
CA GLU A 142 10.15 -2.02 -19.92
C GLU A 142 8.82 -1.58 -19.30
N ARG A 143 8.59 -0.27 -19.17
CA ARG A 143 7.27 0.25 -18.73
C ARG A 143 6.16 -0.12 -19.69
N ALA A 144 6.42 0.01 -20.99
CA ALA A 144 5.45 -0.34 -22.02
C ALA A 144 5.17 -1.85 -22.04
N GLU A 145 6.20 -2.67 -21.84
CA GLU A 145 6.07 -4.12 -21.73
C GLU A 145 5.22 -4.55 -20.53
N LEU A 146 5.49 -3.99 -19.36
CA LEU A 146 4.67 -4.24 -18.15
C LEU A 146 3.23 -3.79 -18.34
N HIS A 147 3.02 -2.64 -18.97
CA HIS A 147 1.67 -2.17 -19.27
C HIS A 147 0.95 -3.07 -20.27
N ALA A 148 1.62 -3.50 -21.33
CA ALA A 148 1.08 -4.46 -22.29
C ALA A 148 0.76 -5.83 -21.65
N ALA A 149 1.48 -6.21 -20.59
CA ALA A 149 1.19 -7.38 -19.76
C ALA A 149 0.08 -7.16 -18.74
N GLY A 150 -0.65 -6.04 -18.80
CA GLY A 150 -1.83 -5.73 -17.99
C GLY A 150 -1.55 -4.99 -16.68
N ALA A 151 -0.30 -4.60 -16.38
CA ALA A 151 -0.01 -3.83 -15.19
C ALA A 151 -0.40 -2.36 -15.36
N VAL A 152 -1.03 -1.77 -14.34
CA VAL A 152 -1.36 -0.33 -14.31
C VAL A 152 -0.29 0.50 -13.61
N ALA A 153 0.50 -0.13 -12.74
CA ALA A 153 1.59 0.52 -12.01
C ALA A 153 2.67 -0.50 -11.62
N VAL A 154 3.84 0.01 -11.23
CA VAL A 154 4.96 -0.80 -10.73
C VAL A 154 5.57 -0.15 -9.48
N ASP A 155 5.95 -0.99 -8.52
CA ASP A 155 6.74 -0.62 -7.36
C ASP A 155 7.78 -1.71 -7.02
N MET A 156 8.47 -1.60 -5.91
CA MET A 156 9.54 -2.56 -5.58
C MET A 156 9.20 -3.42 -4.34
N GLU A 157 8.11 -3.16 -3.63
CA GLU A 157 7.87 -3.79 -2.33
C GLU A 157 6.48 -4.43 -2.15
N SER A 158 5.45 -3.95 -2.85
CA SER A 158 4.06 -4.39 -2.59
C SER A 158 3.87 -5.89 -2.77
N ALA A 159 4.35 -6.44 -3.86
CA ALA A 159 4.17 -7.87 -4.16
C ALA A 159 4.85 -8.74 -3.09
N ALA A 160 6.08 -8.43 -2.72
CA ALA A 160 6.84 -9.14 -1.69
C ALA A 160 6.18 -9.00 -0.30
N THR A 161 5.78 -7.77 0.07
CA THR A 161 5.09 -7.51 1.34
C THR A 161 3.78 -8.29 1.45
N LEU A 162 2.92 -8.21 0.43
CA LEU A 162 1.61 -8.83 0.50
C LEU A 162 1.66 -10.34 0.31
N GLY A 163 2.58 -10.84 -0.52
CA GLY A 163 2.87 -12.27 -0.67
C GLY A 163 3.29 -12.89 0.66
N ALA A 164 4.29 -12.30 1.33
CA ALA A 164 4.75 -12.74 2.65
C ALA A 164 3.65 -12.62 3.73
N ALA A 165 2.84 -11.55 3.69
CA ALA A 165 1.70 -11.39 4.60
C ALA A 165 0.68 -12.51 4.44
N ARG A 166 0.36 -12.90 3.23
CA ARG A 166 -0.59 -13.98 2.92
C ARG A 166 -0.04 -15.36 3.24
N ALA A 167 1.25 -15.58 3.01
CA ALA A 167 1.92 -16.83 3.39
C ALA A 167 1.93 -17.04 4.90
N ALA A 168 2.06 -15.97 5.68
CA ALA A 168 2.09 -16.01 7.14
C ALA A 168 0.70 -16.05 7.80
N GLY A 169 -0.41 -16.09 7.06
CA GLY A 169 -1.75 -16.26 7.64
C GLY A 169 -2.88 -15.72 6.75
N ARG A 170 -4.10 -16.12 7.09
CA ARG A 170 -5.33 -15.66 6.41
C ARG A 170 -5.71 -14.26 6.91
N ARG A 171 -5.14 -13.24 6.32
CA ARG A 171 -5.41 -11.83 6.66
C ARG A 171 -5.84 -11.03 5.44
N PRO A 172 -6.66 -9.99 5.60
CA PRO A 172 -6.93 -9.03 4.54
C PRO A 172 -5.64 -8.31 4.15
N VAL A 173 -5.43 -8.14 2.84
CA VAL A 173 -4.28 -7.40 2.30
C VAL A 173 -4.75 -6.42 1.24
N ALA A 174 -4.13 -5.25 1.20
CA ALA A 174 -4.36 -4.23 0.19
C ALA A 174 -3.05 -3.54 -0.19
N ALA A 175 -2.97 -3.03 -1.42
CA ALA A 175 -1.93 -2.09 -1.81
C ALA A 175 -2.56 -0.79 -2.28
N VAL A 176 -2.13 0.32 -1.68
CA VAL A 176 -2.54 1.68 -2.04
C VAL A 176 -1.29 2.51 -2.25
N ARG A 177 -1.02 2.86 -3.49
CA ARG A 177 0.18 3.57 -3.91
C ARG A 177 -0.16 4.92 -4.50
N VAL A 178 0.75 5.88 -4.35
CA VAL A 178 0.62 7.20 -4.96
C VAL A 178 1.63 7.32 -6.07
N VAL A 179 1.16 7.70 -7.25
CA VAL A 179 2.00 7.87 -8.44
C VAL A 179 2.94 9.06 -8.22
N VAL A 180 4.24 8.84 -8.38
CA VAL A 180 5.27 9.90 -8.39
C VAL A 180 5.87 10.09 -9.76
N ASP A 181 5.74 9.09 -10.64
CA ASP A 181 6.35 9.00 -11.94
C ASP A 181 5.39 8.30 -12.91
N ALA A 182 5.22 8.82 -14.11
CA ALA A 182 4.30 8.31 -15.12
C ALA A 182 4.88 8.49 -16.53
N PRO A 183 4.39 7.78 -17.57
CA PRO A 183 4.99 7.81 -18.92
C PRO A 183 5.21 9.21 -19.50
N GLU A 184 4.29 10.13 -19.24
CA GLU A 184 4.33 11.52 -19.74
C GLU A 184 5.00 12.48 -18.73
N HIS A 185 5.38 12.00 -17.54
CA HIS A 185 5.88 12.78 -16.41
C HIS A 185 7.07 12.09 -15.74
N GLU A 186 8.11 11.76 -16.51
CA GLU A 186 9.31 11.09 -15.96
C GLU A 186 10.05 11.97 -14.94
N LEU A 187 10.52 11.34 -13.87
CA LEU A 187 11.24 11.96 -12.74
C LEU A 187 12.49 12.77 -13.11
N VAL A 188 12.97 12.71 -14.34
CA VAL A 188 14.21 13.35 -14.80
C VAL A 188 14.01 14.81 -15.26
N ARG A 189 12.79 15.34 -15.27
CA ARG A 189 12.52 16.72 -15.72
C ARG A 189 12.18 17.67 -14.56
N ILE A 190 12.41 18.97 -14.76
CA ILE A 190 12.23 20.07 -13.77
C ILE A 190 10.82 20.11 -13.10
N GLY A 191 9.83 19.44 -13.65
CA GLY A 191 8.50 19.22 -13.04
C GLY A 191 8.48 18.27 -11.84
N THR A 192 9.53 17.51 -11.60
CA THR A 192 9.68 16.46 -10.58
C THR A 192 9.44 16.95 -9.15
N VAL A 193 9.87 18.16 -8.82
CA VAL A 193 9.70 18.71 -7.47
C VAL A 193 8.23 18.95 -7.15
N ARG A 194 7.46 19.48 -8.12
CA ARG A 194 6.01 19.70 -7.95
C ARG A 194 5.24 18.38 -7.89
N GLY A 195 5.60 17.41 -8.73
CA GLY A 195 5.03 16.07 -8.71
C GLY A 195 5.27 15.34 -7.39
N GLY A 196 6.50 15.40 -6.88
CA GLY A 196 6.86 14.84 -5.57
C GLY A 196 6.11 15.49 -4.40
N ILE A 197 5.91 16.82 -4.43
CA ILE A 197 5.12 17.54 -3.42
C ILE A 197 3.65 17.12 -3.48
N SER A 198 3.07 16.99 -4.68
CA SER A 198 1.69 16.53 -4.86
C SER A 198 1.50 15.12 -4.30
N ALA A 199 2.35 14.18 -4.72
CA ALA A 199 2.30 12.80 -4.26
C ALA A 199 2.49 12.69 -2.73
N PHE A 200 3.38 13.48 -2.16
CA PHE A 200 3.58 13.51 -0.70
C PHE A 200 2.33 14.00 0.05
N ARG A 201 1.65 15.04 -0.46
CA ARG A 201 0.41 15.54 0.13
C ARG A 201 -0.70 14.49 0.07
N VAL A 202 -0.84 13.82 -1.07
CA VAL A 202 -1.81 12.74 -1.24
C VAL A 202 -1.49 11.58 -0.31
N LEU A 203 -0.24 11.11 -0.26
CA LEU A 203 0.16 10.03 0.65
C LEU A 203 -0.12 10.36 2.12
N ARG A 204 0.01 11.63 2.50
CA ARG A 204 -0.36 12.10 3.84
C ARG A 204 -1.87 12.04 4.10
N SER A 205 -2.69 12.23 3.07
CA SER A 205 -4.16 12.31 3.20
C SER A 205 -4.88 10.95 3.20
N VAL A 206 -4.19 9.85 2.82
CA VAL A 206 -4.85 8.53 2.68
C VAL A 206 -5.03 7.76 4.00
N LEU A 207 -4.34 8.14 5.09
CA LEU A 207 -4.41 7.39 6.35
C LEU A 207 -5.83 7.27 6.94
N PRO A 208 -6.69 8.31 6.94
CA PRO A 208 -8.08 8.16 7.37
C PRO A 208 -8.85 7.09 6.58
N VAL A 209 -8.57 6.97 5.26
CA VAL A 209 -9.18 5.94 4.40
C VAL A 209 -8.76 4.54 4.83
N PHE A 210 -7.51 4.37 5.27
CA PHE A 210 -7.04 3.08 5.79
C PHE A 210 -7.74 2.69 7.09
N HIS A 211 -8.05 3.65 7.95
CA HIS A 211 -8.84 3.42 9.15
C HIS A 211 -10.28 3.03 8.81
N GLU A 212 -10.89 3.67 7.81
CA GLU A 212 -12.24 3.33 7.33
C GLU A 212 -12.27 1.91 6.75
N TRP A 213 -11.28 1.56 5.94
CA TRP A 213 -11.14 0.21 5.40
C TRP A 213 -10.97 -0.82 6.52
N HIS A 214 -10.08 -0.58 7.48
CA HIS A 214 -9.88 -1.48 8.62
C HIS A 214 -11.18 -1.71 9.38
N ARG A 215 -11.92 -0.65 9.69
CA ARG A 215 -13.24 -0.78 10.35
C ARG A 215 -14.24 -1.57 9.51
N SER A 216 -14.22 -1.41 8.20
CA SER A 216 -15.13 -2.15 7.31
C SER A 216 -14.90 -3.67 7.32
N LEU A 217 -13.66 -4.11 7.60
CA LEU A 217 -13.33 -5.53 7.72
C LEU A 217 -13.84 -6.17 9.01
N LEU A 218 -14.20 -5.37 10.00
CA LEU A 218 -14.70 -5.83 11.29
C LEU A 218 -16.23 -5.92 11.33
N LEU A 219 -16.90 -5.32 10.36
CA LEU A 219 -18.35 -5.39 10.25
C LEU A 219 -18.78 -6.79 9.79
N PRO A 220 -19.78 -7.41 10.43
CA PRO A 220 -20.35 -8.65 9.92
C PRO A 220 -20.93 -8.41 8.52
N TRP A 221 -20.65 -9.34 7.62
CA TRP A 221 -21.23 -9.32 6.26
C TRP A 221 -22.76 -9.38 6.39
N ARG A 222 -23.44 -8.37 5.89
CA ARG A 222 -24.91 -8.35 5.77
C ARG A 222 -25.31 -8.89 4.42
#